data_c6ac77de0de6b2b4b31d7bc9441281d6
#
_entry.id   c6ac77de0de6b2b4b31d7bc9441281d6
#
_cell.length_a   1.000
_cell.length_b   1.000
_cell.length_c   1.000
_cell.angle_alpha   90.00
_cell.angle_beta   90.00
_cell.angle_gamma   90.00
#
_symmetry.space_group_name_H-M   'P 1'
#
loop_
_entity.id
_entity.type
_entity.pdbx_description
1 polymer ?
#
loop_
_entity_poly.entity_id
_entity_poly.type
_entity_poly.pdbx_seq_one_letter_code
_entity_poly.pdbx_strand_id
1 'polypeptide(L)'
;MSFKKYLYDGSQPFKTSKCSTDETSLCTGREDAEARMAENNGRIDELQAKLYAEKKEGVIFLFQAMDAAGKDGTIRAVLTCLSPHGVHEAAFKAPSSDELAHDYLWRIAAKVPAKGEIAIFNRSHYEDVLIGKVKELYRGQANARRIDLDKVIKYRYEDIRNFEEYLYRNNVRTVKIFLNVSKDEQAKRFLSRIEEPEKHWKFSGSDYEERAYWDAYQEAFESAINATATEHCPWYVVPADHKWYMRYVVSEIILATLKDMDPHYPEVTEERMATFAKYKEELRKELPEDYVPKPAKDKKKKDKKKKKAAKKD
;
A
#
# COMPACT_ATOMS: atom_id res chain seq x y z
N MET A 1 21.43 7.25 -2.64
CA MET A 1 20.18 7.74 -3.26
C MET A 1 19.02 7.27 -2.39
N SER A 2 17.90 8.00 -2.36
CA SER A 2 16.74 7.68 -1.51
C SER A 2 15.53 7.34 -2.38
N PHE A 3 14.66 6.44 -1.91
CA PHE A 3 13.37 6.14 -2.55
C PHE A 3 12.46 7.39 -2.68
N LYS A 4 12.77 8.48 -1.95
CA LYS A 4 12.07 9.78 -2.06
C LYS A 4 12.09 10.37 -3.47
N LYS A 5 12.98 9.92 -4.35
CA LYS A 5 12.97 10.33 -5.77
C LYS A 5 11.73 9.87 -6.55
N TYR A 6 10.99 8.91 -6.00
CA TYR A 6 9.72 8.42 -6.56
C TYR A 6 8.50 9.15 -5.98
N LEU A 7 8.72 10.07 -5.03
CA LEU A 7 7.67 10.83 -4.35
C LEU A 7 7.18 11.99 -5.22
N TYR A 8 5.87 12.12 -5.30
CA TYR A 8 5.16 13.26 -5.87
C TYR A 8 4.13 13.76 -4.85
N ASP A 9 4.35 14.95 -4.33
CA ASP A 9 3.57 15.61 -3.27
C ASP A 9 2.81 16.85 -3.77
N GLY A 10 2.78 17.06 -5.08
CA GLY A 10 2.16 18.22 -5.73
C GLY A 10 3.07 19.43 -5.85
N SER A 11 4.28 19.42 -5.29
CA SER A 11 5.24 20.53 -5.40
C SER A 11 5.85 20.68 -6.80
N GLN A 12 5.87 19.60 -7.58
CA GLN A 12 6.40 19.54 -8.93
C GLN A 12 5.43 18.81 -9.87
N PRO A 13 5.31 19.23 -11.13
CA PRO A 13 4.47 18.52 -12.10
C PRO A 13 5.04 17.14 -12.42
N PHE A 14 4.15 16.16 -12.41
CA PHE A 14 4.43 14.78 -12.80
C PHE A 14 4.26 14.62 -14.32
N LYS A 15 5.17 13.87 -14.93
CA LYS A 15 5.04 13.39 -16.32
C LYS A 15 5.48 11.93 -16.42
N THR A 16 4.60 11.06 -16.89
CA THR A 16 4.88 9.62 -17.05
C THR A 16 6.09 9.38 -17.94
N SER A 17 6.23 10.14 -19.04
CA SER A 17 7.36 10.04 -19.98
C SER A 17 8.74 10.38 -19.39
N LYS A 18 8.79 11.00 -18.21
CA LYS A 18 10.05 11.32 -17.49
C LYS A 18 10.40 10.29 -16.41
N CYS A 19 9.55 9.30 -16.20
CA CYS A 19 9.73 8.31 -15.14
C CYS A 19 10.19 6.98 -15.74
N SER A 20 11.38 6.52 -15.35
CA SER A 20 11.87 5.20 -15.73
C SER A 20 10.96 4.11 -15.19
N THR A 21 10.78 3.04 -15.97
CA THR A 21 10.04 1.82 -15.60
C THR A 21 10.97 0.70 -15.17
N ASP A 22 12.26 0.78 -15.50
CA ASP A 22 13.27 -0.28 -15.37
C ASP A 22 14.45 0.11 -14.43
N GLU A 23 14.41 1.29 -13.84
CA GLU A 23 15.46 1.78 -12.94
C GLU A 23 15.64 0.87 -11.71
N THR A 24 16.91 0.63 -11.32
CA THR A 24 17.27 -0.22 -10.16
C THR A 24 18.35 0.38 -9.27
N SER A 25 18.59 1.69 -9.31
CA SER A 25 19.76 2.36 -8.73
C SER A 25 19.82 2.41 -7.19
N LEU A 26 18.77 1.99 -6.45
CA LEU A 26 18.78 1.97 -4.98
C LEU A 26 19.44 0.73 -4.38
N CYS A 27 19.79 -0.26 -5.18
CA CYS A 27 20.44 -1.49 -4.76
C CYS A 27 21.44 -1.96 -5.81
N THR A 28 22.38 -2.81 -5.42
CA THR A 28 23.45 -3.31 -6.29
C THR A 28 23.01 -4.48 -7.16
N GLY A 29 21.83 -5.06 -6.89
CA GLY A 29 21.26 -6.16 -7.61
C GLY A 29 20.10 -6.81 -6.87
N ARG A 30 19.61 -7.92 -7.42
CA ARG A 30 18.45 -8.63 -6.88
C ARG A 30 18.68 -9.17 -5.47
N GLU A 31 19.83 -9.76 -5.19
CA GLU A 31 20.17 -10.34 -3.88
C GLU A 31 20.20 -9.25 -2.79
N ASP A 32 20.83 -8.10 -3.08
CA ASP A 32 20.85 -6.94 -2.18
C ASP A 32 19.43 -6.42 -1.89
N ALA A 33 18.59 -6.30 -2.91
CA ALA A 33 17.22 -5.87 -2.75
C ALA A 33 16.38 -6.83 -1.89
N GLU A 34 16.50 -8.14 -2.13
CA GLU A 34 15.81 -9.18 -1.36
C GLU A 34 16.29 -9.21 0.10
N ALA A 35 17.59 -9.03 0.35
CA ALA A 35 18.14 -8.95 1.70
C ALA A 35 17.62 -7.70 2.46
N ARG A 36 17.64 -6.54 1.84
CA ARG A 36 17.10 -5.30 2.42
C ARG A 36 15.59 -5.37 2.64
N MET A 37 14.86 -5.95 1.71
CA MET A 37 13.41 -6.17 1.87
C MET A 37 13.13 -7.07 3.09
N ALA A 38 13.92 -8.13 3.30
CA ALA A 38 13.77 -8.99 4.47
C ALA A 38 14.05 -8.24 5.79
N GLU A 39 15.02 -7.32 5.80
CA GLU A 39 15.28 -6.43 6.95
C GLU A 39 14.11 -5.47 7.18
N ASN A 40 13.63 -4.82 6.10
CA ASN A 40 12.47 -3.93 6.14
C ASN A 40 11.24 -4.64 6.70
N ASN A 41 10.95 -5.85 6.23
CA ASN A 41 9.82 -6.64 6.66
C ASN A 41 9.85 -6.91 8.17
N GLY A 42 11.01 -7.22 8.73
CA GLY A 42 11.14 -7.40 10.19
C GLY A 42 10.85 -6.14 10.99
N ARG A 43 11.20 -4.97 10.44
CA ARG A 43 10.94 -3.66 11.09
C ARG A 43 9.47 -3.22 10.90
N ILE A 44 8.89 -3.52 9.75
CA ILE A 44 7.46 -3.26 9.45
C ILE A 44 6.59 -4.05 10.43
N ASP A 45 6.87 -5.35 10.64
CA ASP A 45 6.14 -6.18 11.61
C ASP A 45 6.21 -5.59 13.04
N GLU A 46 7.39 -5.11 13.46
CA GLU A 46 7.54 -4.47 14.78
C GLU A 46 6.74 -3.16 14.91
N LEU A 47 6.73 -2.33 13.88
CA LEU A 47 5.99 -1.05 13.88
C LEU A 47 4.49 -1.29 13.77
N GLN A 48 4.06 -2.27 12.98
CA GLN A 48 2.65 -2.64 12.87
C GLN A 48 2.09 -3.14 14.21
N ALA A 49 2.85 -3.95 14.97
CA ALA A 49 2.43 -4.38 16.29
C ALA A 49 2.24 -3.21 17.26
N LYS A 50 3.11 -2.19 17.20
CA LYS A 50 2.98 -0.96 17.99
C LYS A 50 1.78 -0.14 17.55
N LEU A 51 1.59 0.06 16.24
CA LEU A 51 0.46 0.78 15.66
C LEU A 51 -0.86 0.17 16.13
N TYR A 52 -0.98 -1.16 16.03
CA TYR A 52 -2.16 -1.90 16.48
C TYR A 52 -2.42 -1.77 17.98
N ALA A 53 -1.37 -1.72 18.80
CA ALA A 53 -1.50 -1.55 20.25
C ALA A 53 -1.86 -0.11 20.64
N GLU A 54 -1.33 0.89 19.94
CA GLU A 54 -1.52 2.30 20.23
C GLU A 54 -2.92 2.82 19.88
N LYS A 55 -3.46 2.40 18.72
CA LYS A 55 -4.81 2.76 18.22
C LYS A 55 -5.05 4.27 18.10
N LYS A 56 -4.06 5.04 17.69
CA LYS A 56 -4.19 6.49 17.49
C LYS A 56 -4.41 6.87 16.03
N GLU A 57 -3.75 6.19 15.11
CA GLU A 57 -3.76 6.50 13.69
C GLU A 57 -3.93 5.23 12.85
N GLY A 58 -4.63 5.30 11.71
CA GLY A 58 -4.70 4.25 10.71
C GLY A 58 -3.96 4.65 9.43
N VAL A 59 -3.67 3.70 8.53
CA VAL A 59 -3.04 4.00 7.25
C VAL A 59 -3.60 3.15 6.11
N ILE A 60 -3.80 3.79 4.97
CA ILE A 60 -4.18 3.17 3.69
C ILE A 60 -2.96 3.17 2.79
N PHE A 61 -2.51 1.99 2.34
CA PHE A 61 -1.59 1.86 1.20
C PHE A 61 -2.41 1.48 -0.04
N LEU A 62 -2.57 2.44 -0.94
CA LEU A 62 -3.38 2.32 -2.13
C LEU A 62 -2.50 1.98 -3.33
N PHE A 63 -2.83 0.89 -4.03
CA PHE A 63 -2.08 0.42 -5.19
C PHE A 63 -2.86 0.61 -6.48
N GLN A 64 -2.27 1.37 -7.41
CA GLN A 64 -2.76 1.52 -8.77
C GLN A 64 -1.71 1.09 -9.77
N ALA A 65 -2.14 0.52 -10.88
CA ALA A 65 -1.24 0.06 -11.94
C ALA A 65 -2.03 -0.29 -13.20
N MET A 66 -1.34 -0.28 -14.34
CA MET A 66 -1.82 -0.98 -15.53
C MET A 66 -1.91 -2.50 -15.28
N ASP A 67 -2.75 -3.19 -16.02
CA ASP A 67 -2.87 -4.64 -15.91
C ASP A 67 -1.51 -5.33 -16.17
N ALA A 68 -1.30 -6.47 -15.54
CA ALA A 68 -0.04 -7.20 -15.53
C ALA A 68 1.19 -6.45 -14.95
N ALA A 69 1.06 -5.24 -14.40
CA ALA A 69 2.18 -4.55 -13.73
C ALA A 69 2.75 -5.29 -12.51
N GLY A 70 2.01 -6.23 -11.93
CA GLY A 70 2.47 -7.06 -10.80
C GLY A 70 1.92 -6.64 -9.44
N LYS A 71 0.80 -5.91 -9.42
CA LYS A 71 0.16 -5.37 -8.23
C LYS A 71 -0.12 -6.44 -7.16
N ASP A 72 -0.87 -7.51 -7.50
CA ASP A 72 -1.21 -8.59 -6.55
C ASP A 72 0.04 -9.29 -5.99
N GLY A 73 1.06 -9.50 -6.85
CA GLY A 73 2.32 -10.11 -6.41
C GLY A 73 3.13 -9.21 -5.48
N THR A 74 3.00 -7.89 -5.60
CA THR A 74 3.63 -6.91 -4.71
C THR A 74 2.88 -6.81 -3.39
N ILE A 75 1.55 -6.68 -3.44
CA ILE A 75 0.69 -6.69 -2.26
C ILE A 75 0.96 -7.96 -1.43
N ARG A 76 0.92 -9.13 -2.06
CA ARG A 76 1.25 -10.39 -1.39
C ARG A 76 2.64 -10.37 -0.75
N ALA A 77 3.66 -9.86 -1.43
CA ALA A 77 5.03 -9.84 -0.93
C ALA A 77 5.19 -8.94 0.30
N VAL A 78 4.48 -7.79 0.35
CA VAL A 78 4.54 -6.87 1.50
C VAL A 78 3.62 -7.30 2.64
N LEU A 79 2.47 -7.95 2.36
CA LEU A 79 1.58 -8.47 3.39
C LEU A 79 2.15 -9.69 4.12
N THR A 80 3.05 -10.45 3.49
CA THR A 80 3.61 -11.68 4.09
C THR A 80 4.32 -11.45 5.42
N CYS A 81 4.79 -10.23 5.69
CA CYS A 81 5.45 -9.88 6.95
C CYS A 81 4.50 -9.35 8.02
N LEU A 82 3.28 -9.00 7.66
CA LEU A 82 2.33 -8.36 8.56
C LEU A 82 1.49 -9.40 9.32
N SER A 83 1.22 -9.13 10.58
CA SER A 83 0.24 -9.90 11.34
C SER A 83 -1.15 -9.69 10.74
N PRO A 84 -1.98 -10.74 10.60
CA PRO A 84 -3.36 -10.59 10.13
C PRO A 84 -4.23 -9.74 11.08
N HIS A 85 -3.80 -9.57 12.34
CA HIS A 85 -4.46 -8.67 13.27
C HIS A 85 -4.15 -7.21 12.91
N GLY A 86 -5.20 -6.44 12.60
CA GLY A 86 -5.07 -5.02 12.26
C GLY A 86 -4.57 -4.76 10.84
N VAL A 87 -4.69 -5.75 9.94
CA VAL A 87 -4.41 -5.58 8.50
C VAL A 87 -5.53 -6.20 7.69
N HIS A 88 -6.04 -5.48 6.70
CA HIS A 88 -7.00 -6.01 5.74
C HIS A 88 -6.70 -5.54 4.32
N GLU A 89 -7.02 -6.39 3.35
CA GLU A 89 -7.00 -6.04 1.93
C GLU A 89 -8.42 -5.78 1.44
N ALA A 90 -8.60 -4.67 0.72
CA ALA A 90 -9.82 -4.36 -0.02
C ALA A 90 -9.50 -4.33 -1.52
N ALA A 91 -10.03 -5.31 -2.25
CA ALA A 91 -9.89 -5.37 -3.71
C ALA A 91 -11.13 -4.77 -4.38
N PHE A 92 -10.96 -3.65 -5.04
CA PHE A 92 -12.06 -2.95 -5.72
C PHE A 92 -12.14 -3.39 -7.19
N LYS A 93 -13.13 -4.23 -7.46
CA LYS A 93 -13.51 -4.65 -8.83
C LYS A 93 -14.53 -3.68 -9.42
N ALA A 94 -15.04 -4.01 -10.62
CA ALA A 94 -16.18 -3.31 -11.19
C ALA A 94 -17.30 -3.22 -10.14
N PRO A 95 -17.95 -2.03 -9.98
CA PRO A 95 -18.95 -1.85 -8.96
C PRO A 95 -20.21 -2.71 -9.22
N SER A 96 -20.78 -3.24 -8.14
CA SER A 96 -22.08 -3.92 -8.18
C SER A 96 -23.22 -2.92 -8.44
N SER A 97 -24.42 -3.44 -8.71
CA SER A 97 -25.61 -2.60 -8.87
C SER A 97 -25.94 -1.80 -7.60
N ASP A 98 -25.71 -2.37 -6.42
CA ASP A 98 -25.88 -1.69 -5.13
C ASP A 98 -24.85 -0.56 -4.95
N GLU A 99 -23.57 -0.83 -5.24
CA GLU A 99 -22.51 0.19 -5.20
C GLU A 99 -22.76 1.33 -6.21
N LEU A 100 -23.33 1.04 -7.39
CA LEU A 100 -23.71 2.05 -8.38
C LEU A 100 -24.94 2.89 -7.97
N ALA A 101 -25.77 2.42 -7.04
CA ALA A 101 -26.88 3.19 -6.50
C ALA A 101 -26.43 4.26 -5.50
N HIS A 102 -25.22 4.16 -4.99
CA HIS A 102 -24.57 5.11 -4.10
C HIS A 102 -23.56 6.00 -4.84
N ASP A 103 -23.01 7.00 -4.15
CA ASP A 103 -21.87 7.76 -4.67
C ASP A 103 -20.61 6.87 -4.75
N TYR A 104 -19.69 7.20 -5.66
CA TYR A 104 -18.54 6.34 -5.94
C TYR A 104 -17.55 6.21 -4.77
N LEU A 105 -17.58 7.09 -3.76
CA LEU A 105 -16.76 7.02 -2.56
C LEU A 105 -17.40 6.16 -1.47
N TRP A 106 -18.70 5.86 -1.54
CA TRP A 106 -19.40 5.09 -0.51
C TRP A 106 -18.73 3.75 -0.22
N ARG A 107 -18.45 2.95 -1.24
CA ARG A 107 -17.78 1.65 -1.09
C ARG A 107 -16.34 1.77 -0.58
N ILE A 108 -15.68 2.90 -0.84
CA ILE A 108 -14.33 3.20 -0.36
C ILE A 108 -14.37 3.53 1.13
N ALA A 109 -15.30 4.42 1.53
CA ALA A 109 -15.48 4.82 2.93
C ALA A 109 -15.76 3.61 3.84
N ALA A 110 -16.53 2.62 3.35
CA ALA A 110 -16.82 1.37 4.08
C ALA A 110 -15.57 0.48 4.32
N LYS A 111 -14.44 0.76 3.68
CA LYS A 111 -13.18 -0.01 3.79
C LYS A 111 -12.04 0.79 4.41
N VAL A 112 -12.30 2.02 4.86
CA VAL A 112 -11.32 2.80 5.60
C VAL A 112 -10.94 2.07 6.90
N PRO A 113 -9.64 1.96 7.25
CA PRO A 113 -9.22 1.22 8.43
C PRO A 113 -9.62 1.94 9.72
N ALA A 114 -9.81 1.17 10.79
CA ALA A 114 -9.88 1.73 12.12
C ALA A 114 -8.49 2.26 12.56
N LYS A 115 -8.46 3.07 13.61
CA LYS A 115 -7.21 3.50 14.23
C LYS A 115 -6.44 2.29 14.77
N GLY A 116 -5.17 2.21 14.44
CA GLY A 116 -4.31 1.06 14.74
C GLY A 116 -4.22 0.05 13.60
N GLU A 117 -4.93 0.26 12.50
CA GLU A 117 -5.00 -0.70 11.41
C GLU A 117 -4.35 -0.19 10.12
N ILE A 118 -3.94 -1.14 9.29
CA ILE A 118 -3.41 -0.93 7.95
C ILE A 118 -4.42 -1.49 6.94
N ALA A 119 -4.91 -0.66 6.03
CA ALA A 119 -5.68 -1.12 4.87
C ALA A 119 -4.80 -1.14 3.62
N ILE A 120 -4.86 -2.22 2.88
CA ILE A 120 -4.25 -2.33 1.56
C ILE A 120 -5.36 -2.24 0.51
N PHE A 121 -5.38 -1.17 -0.26
CA PHE A 121 -6.35 -1.00 -1.33
C PHE A 121 -5.77 -1.48 -2.66
N ASN A 122 -6.29 -2.61 -3.12
CA ASN A 122 -5.98 -3.20 -4.42
C ASN A 122 -6.95 -2.61 -5.46
N ARG A 123 -6.50 -1.62 -6.24
CA ARG A 123 -7.31 -0.61 -6.92
C ARG A 123 -8.05 0.27 -5.88
N SER A 124 -8.89 1.20 -6.31
CA SER A 124 -9.56 2.13 -5.38
C SER A 124 -10.56 3.02 -6.11
N HIS A 125 -10.99 4.10 -5.47
CA HIS A 125 -11.73 5.20 -6.07
C HIS A 125 -11.02 5.88 -7.26
N TYR A 126 -9.73 5.66 -7.42
CA TYR A 126 -9.01 6.14 -8.62
C TYR A 126 -9.45 5.46 -9.91
N GLU A 127 -10.07 4.27 -9.86
CA GLU A 127 -10.70 3.66 -11.05
C GLU A 127 -11.72 4.62 -11.70
N ASP A 128 -12.39 5.44 -10.91
CA ASP A 128 -13.38 6.40 -11.38
C ASP A 128 -12.79 7.60 -12.16
N VAL A 129 -11.50 7.84 -12.05
CA VAL A 129 -10.75 8.87 -12.80
C VAL A 129 -9.66 8.27 -13.71
N LEU A 130 -9.49 6.95 -13.70
CA LEU A 130 -8.63 6.18 -14.62
C LEU A 130 -9.50 5.51 -15.68
N ILE A 131 -9.94 4.28 -15.49
CA ILE A 131 -10.84 3.62 -16.46
C ILE A 131 -12.14 4.40 -16.64
N GLY A 132 -12.67 5.00 -15.57
CA GLY A 132 -13.85 5.85 -15.62
C GLY A 132 -13.69 7.03 -16.56
N LYS A 133 -12.48 7.64 -16.63
CA LYS A 133 -12.13 8.71 -17.60
C LYS A 133 -11.92 8.13 -18.99
N VAL A 134 -11.06 7.09 -19.14
CA VAL A 134 -10.67 6.52 -20.43
C VAL A 134 -11.86 5.95 -21.20
N LYS A 135 -12.82 5.34 -20.51
CA LYS A 135 -14.05 4.75 -21.10
C LYS A 135 -15.29 5.62 -20.92
N GLU A 136 -15.16 6.80 -20.35
CA GLU A 136 -16.28 7.71 -20.04
C GLU A 136 -17.43 7.03 -19.29
N LEU A 137 -17.14 6.08 -18.39
CA LEU A 137 -18.14 5.25 -17.71
C LEU A 137 -19.17 6.08 -16.95
N TYR A 138 -18.81 7.27 -16.48
CA TYR A 138 -19.70 8.21 -15.81
C TYR A 138 -20.86 8.69 -16.67
N ARG A 139 -20.73 8.67 -18.02
CA ARG A 139 -21.81 9.06 -18.94
C ARG A 139 -22.95 8.05 -18.95
N GLY A 140 -22.63 6.76 -18.71
CA GLY A 140 -23.62 5.67 -18.60
C GLY A 140 -24.25 5.51 -17.22
N GLN A 141 -23.78 6.25 -16.21
CA GLN A 141 -24.32 6.21 -14.85
C GLN A 141 -25.58 7.08 -14.72
N ALA A 142 -26.42 6.80 -13.70
CA ALA A 142 -27.58 7.62 -13.39
C ALA A 142 -27.13 8.98 -12.82
N ASN A 143 -27.22 10.03 -13.60
CA ASN A 143 -26.84 11.37 -13.22
C ASN A 143 -28.06 12.29 -13.09
N ALA A 144 -28.07 13.13 -12.05
CA ALA A 144 -29.07 14.18 -11.95
C ALA A 144 -28.88 15.24 -13.05
N ARG A 145 -29.99 15.82 -13.56
CA ARG A 145 -29.94 16.81 -14.65
C ARG A 145 -29.05 18.03 -14.39
N ARG A 146 -28.78 18.36 -13.12
CA ARG A 146 -27.91 19.48 -12.72
C ARG A 146 -26.40 19.17 -12.90
N ILE A 147 -26.04 17.92 -13.13
CA ILE A 147 -24.62 17.50 -13.24
C ILE A 147 -24.13 17.77 -14.66
N ASP A 148 -23.09 18.58 -14.76
CA ASP A 148 -22.37 18.83 -16.00
C ASP A 148 -21.39 17.67 -16.26
N LEU A 149 -21.76 16.78 -17.18
CA LEU A 149 -20.98 15.57 -17.49
C LEU A 149 -19.58 15.89 -18.03
N ASP A 150 -19.37 17.02 -18.65
CA ASP A 150 -18.04 17.40 -19.18
C ASP A 150 -17.08 17.85 -18.05
N LYS A 151 -17.63 18.15 -16.88
CA LYS A 151 -16.85 18.51 -15.69
C LYS A 151 -16.71 17.39 -14.66
N VAL A 152 -17.36 16.24 -14.85
CA VAL A 152 -17.38 15.15 -13.84
C VAL A 152 -15.98 14.72 -13.40
N ILE A 153 -15.05 14.56 -14.34
CA ILE A 153 -13.67 14.15 -13.99
C ILE A 153 -12.98 15.22 -13.14
N LYS A 154 -13.17 16.50 -13.45
CA LYS A 154 -12.65 17.61 -12.63
C LYS A 154 -13.22 17.56 -11.22
N TYR A 155 -14.54 17.40 -11.09
CA TYR A 155 -15.20 17.28 -9.79
C TYR A 155 -14.69 16.09 -9.00
N ARG A 156 -14.51 14.91 -9.64
CA ARG A 156 -13.96 13.73 -8.99
C ARG A 156 -12.53 13.95 -8.45
N TYR A 157 -11.67 14.70 -9.13
CA TYR A 157 -10.36 15.04 -8.58
C TYR A 157 -10.47 15.94 -7.33
N GLU A 158 -11.40 16.87 -7.32
CA GLU A 158 -11.67 17.74 -6.16
C GLU A 158 -12.24 16.93 -4.99
N ASP A 159 -13.19 16.04 -5.25
CA ASP A 159 -13.82 15.15 -4.26
C ASP A 159 -12.78 14.20 -3.65
N ILE A 160 -11.92 13.60 -4.46
CA ILE A 160 -10.83 12.70 -4.01
C ILE A 160 -9.89 13.44 -3.08
N ARG A 161 -9.41 14.63 -3.45
CA ARG A 161 -8.55 15.43 -2.57
C ARG A 161 -9.23 15.78 -1.26
N ASN A 162 -10.50 16.20 -1.33
CA ASN A 162 -11.25 16.56 -0.13
C ASN A 162 -11.47 15.35 0.77
N PHE A 163 -11.73 14.17 0.21
CA PHE A 163 -11.90 12.93 0.95
C PHE A 163 -10.59 12.48 1.61
N GLU A 164 -9.47 12.49 0.89
CA GLU A 164 -8.15 12.14 1.42
C GLU A 164 -7.72 13.12 2.52
N GLU A 165 -7.92 14.43 2.35
CA GLU A 165 -7.66 15.43 3.37
C GLU A 165 -8.57 15.27 4.60
N TYR A 166 -9.85 14.93 4.39
CA TYR A 166 -10.77 14.58 5.49
C TYR A 166 -10.26 13.39 6.29
N LEU A 167 -9.79 12.33 5.63
CA LEU A 167 -9.23 11.16 6.28
C LEU A 167 -7.98 11.51 7.09
N TYR A 168 -7.06 12.30 6.51
CA TYR A 168 -5.85 12.74 7.19
C TYR A 168 -6.15 13.51 8.48
N ARG A 169 -7.07 14.47 8.43
CA ARG A 169 -7.53 15.23 9.61
C ARG A 169 -8.22 14.37 10.66
N ASN A 170 -8.69 13.17 10.29
CA ASN A 170 -9.34 12.21 11.17
C ASN A 170 -8.42 11.02 11.52
N ASN A 171 -7.11 11.24 11.45
CA ASN A 171 -6.08 10.27 11.83
C ASN A 171 -6.04 9.02 10.93
N VAL A 172 -6.29 9.15 9.65
CA VAL A 172 -6.07 8.09 8.66
C VAL A 172 -5.20 8.64 7.54
N ARG A 173 -3.98 8.12 7.41
CA ARG A 173 -3.07 8.50 6.32
C ARG A 173 -3.41 7.73 5.05
N THR A 174 -3.22 8.38 3.90
CA THR A 174 -3.33 7.73 2.59
C THR A 174 -2.02 7.88 1.83
N VAL A 175 -1.39 6.75 1.51
CA VAL A 175 -0.18 6.66 0.71
C VAL A 175 -0.50 5.96 -0.60
N LYS A 176 -0.30 6.65 -1.71
CA LYS A 176 -0.69 6.20 -3.04
C LYS A 176 0.51 5.68 -3.82
N ILE A 177 0.41 4.47 -4.36
CA ILE A 177 1.50 3.79 -5.07
C ILE A 177 1.04 3.46 -6.48
N PHE A 178 1.70 4.08 -7.46
CA PHE A 178 1.55 3.74 -8.87
C PHE A 178 2.72 2.87 -9.31
N LEU A 179 2.42 1.62 -9.73
CA LEU A 179 3.41 0.70 -10.28
C LEU A 179 3.55 0.97 -11.78
N ASN A 180 4.60 1.70 -12.13
CA ASN A 180 4.86 2.16 -13.49
C ASN A 180 5.60 1.09 -14.30
N VAL A 181 4.86 0.29 -15.07
CA VAL A 181 5.38 -0.76 -15.97
C VAL A 181 5.49 -0.24 -17.39
N SER A 182 6.48 -0.71 -18.14
CA SER A 182 6.58 -0.41 -19.59
C SER A 182 5.56 -1.23 -20.40
N LYS A 183 5.20 -0.70 -21.57
CA LYS A 183 4.31 -1.39 -22.51
C LYS A 183 4.91 -2.72 -22.99
N ASP A 184 6.22 -2.77 -23.14
CA ASP A 184 6.96 -3.96 -23.57
C ASP A 184 7.00 -5.03 -22.46
N GLU A 185 7.30 -4.64 -21.22
CA GLU A 185 7.29 -5.59 -20.11
C GLU A 185 5.88 -6.11 -19.84
N GLN A 186 4.85 -5.27 -19.98
CA GLN A 186 3.47 -5.71 -19.90
C GLN A 186 3.16 -6.78 -20.95
N ALA A 187 3.61 -6.60 -22.20
CA ALA A 187 3.42 -7.58 -23.28
C ALA A 187 4.07 -8.92 -22.94
N LYS A 188 5.33 -8.90 -22.45
CA LYS A 188 6.03 -10.11 -22.00
C LYS A 188 5.26 -10.84 -20.90
N ARG A 189 4.68 -10.10 -19.96
CA ARG A 189 3.88 -10.68 -18.87
C ARG A 189 2.57 -11.27 -19.33
N PHE A 190 1.90 -10.68 -20.32
CA PHE A 190 0.73 -11.28 -20.94
C PHE A 190 1.09 -12.55 -21.72
N LEU A 191 2.17 -12.53 -22.50
CA LEU A 191 2.65 -13.71 -23.19
C LEU A 191 2.94 -14.86 -22.21
N SER A 192 3.66 -14.59 -21.12
CA SER A 192 3.90 -15.55 -20.04
C SER A 192 2.61 -16.11 -19.42
N ARG A 193 1.51 -15.33 -19.37
CA ARG A 193 0.22 -15.85 -18.88
C ARG A 193 -0.43 -16.82 -19.88
N ILE A 194 -0.14 -16.68 -21.18
CA ILE A 194 -0.67 -17.54 -22.23
C ILE A 194 0.17 -18.82 -22.35
N GLU A 195 1.49 -18.71 -22.23
CA GLU A 195 2.42 -19.82 -22.44
C GLU A 195 2.56 -20.76 -21.24
N GLU A 196 2.38 -20.24 -20.02
CA GLU A 196 2.57 -21.01 -18.78
C GLU A 196 1.22 -21.52 -18.23
N PRO A 197 0.95 -22.84 -18.25
CA PRO A 197 -0.35 -23.41 -17.88
C PRO A 197 -0.87 -22.99 -16.50
N GLU A 198 0.02 -22.85 -15.51
CA GLU A 198 -0.32 -22.40 -14.15
C GLU A 198 -0.70 -20.93 -14.07
N LYS A 199 -0.54 -20.18 -15.17
CA LYS A 199 -0.91 -18.76 -15.26
C LYS A 199 -2.13 -18.50 -16.15
N HIS A 200 -2.67 -19.50 -16.86
CA HIS A 200 -3.81 -19.36 -17.76
C HIS A 200 -5.01 -18.69 -17.08
N TRP A 201 -5.29 -19.04 -15.83
CA TRP A 201 -6.39 -18.46 -15.06
C TRP A 201 -6.29 -16.95 -14.82
N LYS A 202 -5.11 -16.37 -15.03
CA LYS A 202 -4.85 -14.91 -14.91
C LYS A 202 -5.02 -14.17 -16.22
N PHE A 203 -5.16 -14.88 -17.33
CA PHE A 203 -5.31 -14.23 -18.63
C PHE A 203 -6.78 -13.90 -18.89
N SER A 204 -7.03 -12.67 -19.29
CA SER A 204 -8.31 -12.19 -19.80
C SER A 204 -8.12 -11.52 -21.14
N GLY A 205 -8.97 -11.84 -22.11
CA GLY A 205 -8.99 -11.14 -23.40
C GLY A 205 -9.29 -9.64 -23.24
N SER A 206 -10.15 -9.28 -22.31
CA SER A 206 -10.45 -7.88 -22.02
C SER A 206 -9.23 -7.10 -21.53
N ASP A 207 -8.36 -7.72 -20.68
CA ASP A 207 -7.12 -7.07 -20.23
C ASP A 207 -6.18 -6.79 -21.40
N TYR A 208 -6.17 -7.69 -22.41
CA TYR A 208 -5.38 -7.48 -23.63
C TYR A 208 -5.96 -6.36 -24.49
N GLU A 209 -7.28 -6.29 -24.65
CA GLU A 209 -7.97 -5.24 -25.41
C GLU A 209 -7.72 -3.85 -24.80
N GLU A 210 -7.62 -3.74 -23.47
CA GLU A 210 -7.29 -2.49 -22.78
C GLU A 210 -5.94 -1.89 -23.20
N ARG A 211 -5.00 -2.70 -23.73
CA ARG A 211 -3.72 -2.21 -24.27
C ARG A 211 -3.87 -1.24 -25.43
N ALA A 212 -4.98 -1.28 -26.17
CA ALA A 212 -5.27 -0.32 -27.24
C ALA A 212 -5.41 1.11 -26.71
N TYR A 213 -5.77 1.25 -25.45
CA TYR A 213 -5.96 2.54 -24.76
C TYR A 213 -4.71 2.97 -23.95
N TRP A 214 -3.55 2.36 -24.19
CA TRP A 214 -2.33 2.59 -23.42
C TRP A 214 -2.05 4.08 -23.18
N ASP A 215 -2.03 4.88 -24.25
CA ASP A 215 -1.67 6.29 -24.17
C ASP A 215 -2.73 7.10 -23.38
N ALA A 216 -4.01 6.76 -23.56
CA ALA A 216 -5.10 7.36 -22.79
C ALA A 216 -4.99 7.05 -21.29
N TYR A 217 -4.57 5.83 -20.92
CA TYR A 217 -4.29 5.49 -19.54
C TYR A 217 -3.09 6.23 -18.97
N GLN A 218 -1.98 6.37 -19.74
CA GLN A 218 -0.83 7.16 -19.31
C GLN A 218 -1.21 8.62 -19.03
N GLU A 219 -2.02 9.22 -19.91
CA GLU A 219 -2.55 10.58 -19.71
C GLU A 219 -3.49 10.63 -18.49
N ALA A 220 -4.32 9.61 -18.27
CA ALA A 220 -5.21 9.54 -17.11
C ALA A 220 -4.43 9.45 -15.80
N PHE A 221 -3.36 8.62 -15.72
CA PHE A 221 -2.45 8.57 -14.57
C PHE A 221 -1.74 9.91 -14.35
N GLU A 222 -1.20 10.52 -15.40
CA GLU A 222 -0.55 11.83 -15.31
C GLU A 222 -1.51 12.89 -14.76
N SER A 223 -2.73 12.94 -15.30
CA SER A 223 -3.77 13.86 -14.83
C SER A 223 -4.16 13.61 -13.37
N ALA A 224 -4.38 12.34 -13.00
CA ALA A 224 -4.79 11.96 -11.65
C ALA A 224 -3.71 12.30 -10.61
N ILE A 225 -2.44 11.97 -10.88
CA ILE A 225 -1.32 12.27 -9.99
C ILE A 225 -1.16 13.78 -9.82
N ASN A 226 -1.14 14.54 -10.92
CA ASN A 226 -1.02 16.01 -10.85
C ASN A 226 -2.19 16.67 -10.11
N ALA A 227 -3.41 16.14 -10.26
CA ALA A 227 -4.59 16.71 -9.65
C ALA A 227 -4.74 16.37 -8.17
N THR A 228 -4.15 15.27 -7.70
CA THR A 228 -4.45 14.71 -6.36
C THR A 228 -3.23 14.51 -5.47
N ALA A 229 -2.01 14.70 -5.97
CA ALA A 229 -0.82 14.67 -5.13
C ALA A 229 -0.83 15.86 -4.15
N THR A 230 -0.65 15.59 -2.86
CA THR A 230 -0.50 16.59 -1.81
C THR A 230 0.59 16.15 -0.82
N GLU A 231 1.09 17.06 -0.01
CA GLU A 231 2.08 16.78 1.03
C GLU A 231 1.62 15.66 1.97
N HIS A 232 0.34 15.68 2.37
CA HIS A 232 -0.23 14.72 3.31
C HIS A 232 -0.69 13.41 2.65
N CYS A 233 -0.99 13.44 1.35
CA CYS A 233 -1.46 12.30 0.57
C CYS A 233 -0.65 12.16 -0.71
N PRO A 234 0.65 11.82 -0.62
CA PRO A 234 1.54 11.77 -1.77
C PRO A 234 1.32 10.55 -2.65
N TRP A 235 1.75 10.66 -3.90
CA TRP A 235 1.95 9.54 -4.79
C TRP A 235 3.41 9.09 -4.80
N TYR A 236 3.61 7.77 -4.90
CA TYR A 236 4.90 7.18 -5.23
C TYR A 236 4.79 6.47 -6.58
N VAL A 237 5.60 6.91 -7.56
CA VAL A 237 5.66 6.29 -8.89
C VAL A 237 6.83 5.34 -8.93
N VAL A 238 6.55 4.06 -8.78
CA VAL A 238 7.56 3.01 -8.58
C VAL A 238 7.86 2.29 -9.88
N PRO A 239 9.13 2.21 -10.32
CA PRO A 239 9.53 1.40 -11.49
C PRO A 239 9.11 -0.05 -11.30
N ALA A 240 8.43 -0.64 -12.28
CA ALA A 240 7.78 -1.93 -12.11
C ALA A 240 8.23 -3.03 -13.10
N ASP A 241 9.19 -2.77 -13.99
CA ASP A 241 9.69 -3.77 -14.91
C ASP A 241 10.46 -4.86 -14.17
N HIS A 242 11.21 -4.52 -13.14
CA HIS A 242 11.89 -5.47 -12.27
C HIS A 242 11.10 -5.74 -10.98
N LYS A 243 10.37 -6.87 -10.93
CA LYS A 243 9.51 -7.23 -9.78
C LYS A 243 10.23 -7.25 -8.44
N TRP A 244 11.49 -7.69 -8.40
CA TRP A 244 12.30 -7.72 -7.18
C TRP A 244 12.60 -6.31 -6.66
N TYR A 245 12.92 -5.38 -7.57
CA TYR A 245 13.19 -3.99 -7.24
C TYR A 245 11.93 -3.23 -6.79
N MET A 246 10.85 -3.38 -7.57
CA MET A 246 9.55 -2.83 -7.24
C MET A 246 9.10 -3.20 -5.82
N ARG A 247 9.20 -4.48 -5.44
CA ARG A 247 8.85 -4.96 -4.10
C ARG A 247 9.72 -4.37 -3.01
N TYR A 248 11.03 -4.26 -3.27
CA TYR A 248 11.97 -3.62 -2.36
C TYR A 248 11.59 -2.14 -2.15
N VAL A 249 11.39 -1.37 -3.20
CA VAL A 249 11.01 0.05 -3.11
C VAL A 249 9.69 0.22 -2.35
N VAL A 250 8.70 -0.62 -2.62
CA VAL A 250 7.43 -0.58 -1.88
C VAL A 250 7.63 -0.88 -0.40
N SER A 251 8.52 -1.83 -0.03
CA SER A 251 8.85 -2.08 1.37
C SER A 251 9.51 -0.88 2.05
N GLU A 252 10.36 -0.12 1.33
CA GLU A 252 10.95 1.13 1.83
C GLU A 252 9.88 2.20 2.09
N ILE A 253 8.89 2.33 1.19
CA ILE A 253 7.80 3.30 1.33
C ILE A 253 6.97 2.96 2.58
N ILE A 254 6.55 1.70 2.73
CA ILE A 254 5.77 1.23 3.88
C ILE A 254 6.54 1.45 5.18
N LEU A 255 7.81 1.04 5.22
CA LEU A 255 8.66 1.23 6.40
C LEU A 255 8.84 2.70 6.77
N ALA A 256 9.05 3.57 5.77
CA ALA A 256 9.22 4.99 6.02
C ALA A 256 7.93 5.64 6.54
N THR A 257 6.79 5.26 5.99
CA THR A 257 5.48 5.74 6.47
C THR A 257 5.24 5.32 7.93
N LEU A 258 5.45 4.04 8.26
CA LEU A 258 5.26 3.57 9.63
C LEU A 258 6.26 4.17 10.62
N LYS A 259 7.48 4.50 10.18
CA LYS A 259 8.45 5.23 11.01
C LYS A 259 8.05 6.67 11.25
N ASP A 260 7.48 7.34 10.25
CA ASP A 260 7.01 8.71 10.36
C ASP A 260 5.77 8.82 11.26
N MET A 261 4.92 7.78 11.28
CA MET A 261 3.82 7.64 12.24
C MET A 261 4.31 7.46 13.67
N ASP A 262 5.54 6.96 13.87
CA ASP A 262 6.23 6.75 15.14
C ASP A 262 5.37 6.06 16.23
N PRO A 263 4.73 4.92 15.95
CA PRO A 263 3.83 4.27 16.88
C PRO A 263 4.57 3.70 18.10
N HIS A 264 3.94 3.80 19.27
CA HIS A 264 4.48 3.33 20.53
C HIS A 264 3.53 2.37 21.25
N TYR A 265 4.05 1.46 22.07
CA TYR A 265 3.17 0.73 22.99
C TYR A 265 2.59 1.70 24.01
N PRO A 266 1.30 1.54 24.38
CA PRO A 266 0.68 2.37 25.41
C PRO A 266 1.45 2.31 26.73
N GLU A 267 1.62 3.45 27.37
CA GLU A 267 2.19 3.51 28.71
C GLU A 267 1.28 2.82 29.73
N VAL A 268 1.88 2.13 30.66
CA VAL A 268 1.16 1.44 31.73
C VAL A 268 1.12 2.37 32.95
N THR A 269 -0.09 2.76 33.39
CA THR A 269 -0.27 3.60 34.55
C THR A 269 0.21 2.90 35.85
N GLU A 270 0.59 3.66 36.86
CA GLU A 270 1.00 3.12 38.17
C GLU A 270 -0.07 2.22 38.79
N GLU A 271 -1.36 2.60 38.71
CA GLU A 271 -2.49 1.80 39.18
C GLU A 271 -2.54 0.44 38.46
N ARG A 272 -2.33 0.41 37.14
CA ARG A 272 -2.30 -0.82 36.37
C ARG A 272 -1.06 -1.67 36.67
N MET A 273 0.07 -1.03 37.01
CA MET A 273 1.28 -1.74 37.46
C MET A 273 1.06 -2.41 38.81
N ALA A 274 0.37 -1.74 39.76
CA ALA A 274 -0.01 -2.34 41.03
C ALA A 274 -0.96 -3.54 40.84
N THR A 275 -1.92 -3.41 39.91
CA THR A 275 -2.83 -4.49 39.54
C THR A 275 -2.07 -5.69 38.93
N PHE A 276 -1.07 -5.46 38.08
CA PHE A 276 -0.22 -6.50 37.54
C PHE A 276 0.59 -7.23 38.62
N ALA A 277 1.11 -6.48 39.61
CA ALA A 277 1.85 -7.09 40.69
C ALA A 277 0.96 -8.07 41.52
N LYS A 278 -0.27 -7.66 41.80
CA LYS A 278 -1.25 -8.52 42.49
C LYS A 278 -1.54 -9.79 41.69
N TYR A 279 -1.93 -9.67 40.43
CA TYR A 279 -2.25 -10.86 39.60
C TYR A 279 -1.04 -11.73 39.34
N LYS A 280 0.14 -11.15 39.24
CA LYS A 280 1.37 -11.92 39.09
C LYS A 280 1.61 -12.87 40.28
N GLU A 281 1.31 -12.42 41.49
CA GLU A 281 1.43 -13.25 42.69
C GLU A 281 0.36 -14.34 42.75
N GLU A 282 -0.87 -14.01 42.37
CA GLU A 282 -1.97 -14.99 42.30
C GLU A 282 -1.65 -16.07 41.24
N LEU A 283 -1.28 -15.68 40.05
CA LEU A 283 -0.93 -16.63 38.98
C LEU A 283 0.30 -17.49 39.30
N ARG A 284 1.26 -17.00 40.05
CA ARG A 284 2.41 -17.78 40.51
C ARG A 284 2.03 -18.94 41.39
N LYS A 285 0.97 -18.78 42.23
CA LYS A 285 0.47 -19.86 43.10
C LYS A 285 -0.20 -21.00 42.31
N GLU A 286 -0.63 -20.73 41.08
CA GLU A 286 -1.27 -21.71 40.21
C GLU A 286 -0.24 -22.50 39.36
N LEU A 287 1.02 -22.05 39.34
CA LEU A 287 2.10 -22.66 38.57
C LEU A 287 2.95 -23.60 39.44
N PRO A 288 3.59 -24.64 38.82
CA PRO A 288 4.54 -25.48 39.55
C PRO A 288 5.65 -24.65 40.21
N GLU A 289 6.14 -25.08 41.39
CA GLU A 289 7.20 -24.35 42.15
C GLU A 289 8.48 -24.15 41.33
N ASP A 290 8.80 -25.07 40.39
CA ASP A 290 9.95 -25.03 39.51
C ASP A 290 9.71 -24.22 38.22
N TYR A 291 8.54 -23.61 38.04
CA TYR A 291 8.25 -22.82 36.83
C TYR A 291 9.13 -21.57 36.76
N VAL A 292 10.00 -21.56 35.77
CA VAL A 292 10.83 -20.38 35.42
C VAL A 292 10.25 -19.72 34.17
N PRO A 293 9.77 -18.44 34.25
CA PRO A 293 9.34 -17.71 33.08
C PRO A 293 10.45 -17.65 32.04
N LYS A 294 10.12 -17.93 30.77
CA LYS A 294 11.08 -17.71 29.68
C LYS A 294 11.51 -16.24 29.72
N PRO A 295 12.83 -15.94 29.74
CA PRO A 295 13.28 -14.56 29.69
C PRO A 295 12.70 -13.89 28.46
N ALA A 296 12.26 -12.64 28.60
CA ALA A 296 11.82 -11.83 27.48
C ALA A 296 12.87 -11.94 26.37
N LYS A 297 12.46 -12.26 25.14
CA LYS A 297 13.39 -12.42 24.00
C LYS A 297 14.19 -11.13 23.87
N ASP A 298 15.46 -11.17 24.27
CA ASP A 298 16.36 -10.03 24.23
C ASP A 298 16.69 -9.73 22.76
N LYS A 299 15.84 -8.89 22.12
CA LYS A 299 15.97 -8.52 20.69
C LYS A 299 17.38 -7.97 20.38
N LYS A 300 18.05 -7.35 21.35
CA LYS A 300 19.42 -6.82 21.21
C LYS A 300 20.50 -7.90 21.03
N LYS A 301 20.28 -9.15 21.43
CA LYS A 301 21.24 -10.24 21.23
C LYS A 301 21.24 -10.84 19.83
N LYS A 302 20.10 -10.78 19.10
CA LYS A 302 20.01 -11.24 17.71
C LYS A 302 20.82 -10.35 16.76
N ASP A 303 20.79 -9.03 16.97
CA ASP A 303 21.53 -8.06 16.14
C ASP A 303 23.05 -8.15 16.37
N LYS A 304 23.49 -8.41 17.61
CA LYS A 304 24.92 -8.62 17.89
C LYS A 304 25.45 -9.93 17.31
N LYS A 305 24.65 -11.01 17.25
CA LYS A 305 25.07 -12.27 16.61
C LYS A 305 25.11 -12.14 15.09
N LYS A 306 24.16 -11.44 14.45
CA LYS A 306 24.21 -11.18 13.00
C LYS A 306 25.39 -10.28 12.61
N LYS A 307 25.69 -9.22 13.40
CA LYS A 307 26.87 -8.36 13.16
C LYS A 307 28.21 -9.07 13.39
N LYS A 308 28.28 -10.13 14.22
CA LYS A 308 29.48 -10.93 14.39
C LYS A 308 29.66 -12.00 13.30
N ALA A 309 28.61 -12.51 12.71
CA ALA A 309 28.68 -13.44 11.58
C ALA A 309 29.11 -12.70 10.30
N ALA A 310 28.57 -11.50 10.03
CA ALA A 310 28.94 -10.67 8.87
C ALA A 310 30.32 -10.01 8.94
N LYS A 311 31.11 -10.25 10.01
CA LYS A 311 32.51 -9.79 10.13
C LYS A 311 33.53 -10.94 10.04
N LYS A 312 33.08 -12.16 9.74
CA LYS A 312 33.92 -13.34 9.63
C LYS A 312 34.02 -13.92 8.22
N ASP A 313 33.28 -13.35 7.29
CA ASP A 313 33.40 -13.51 5.84
C ASP A 313 33.93 -12.18 5.25
#